data_74273a40c4462475c010c81a07c9400c
#
_entry.id   74273a40c4462475c010c81a07c9400c
#
_cell.length_a   1.000
_cell.length_b   1.000
_cell.length_c   1.000
_cell.angle_alpha   90.00
_cell.angle_beta   90.00
_cell.angle_gamma   90.00
#
_symmetry.space_group_name_H-M   'P 1'
#
loop_
_entity.id
_entity.type
_entity.pdbx_description
1 polymer ?
#
loop_
_entity_poly.entity_id
_entity_poly.type
_entity_poly.pdbx_seq_one_letter_code
_entity_poly.pdbx_strand_id
1 'polypeptide(L)'
;MFSRLYAQTVFYPTLGWNFLMARVLSVRNWWDRIDPHVIVGAYPFARDIEGLHREGVRAVVNTCEEYAGPQAEYDRLGIEQLRIPTTDFTHPKLTDVQNAVEFVQSHVEKEGTVYIHCKAGRARSATVALCWLMKYRGMSMDEGQAALLGARSHVNARLTQRPVVQEFAKNLAS
;
A
#
# COMPACT_ATOMS: atom_id res chain seq x y z
N MET A 1 16.43 -17.22 -5.12
CA MET A 1 16.84 -17.56 -3.74
C MET A 1 17.60 -16.42 -3.08
N PHE A 2 18.62 -15.85 -3.68
CA PHE A 2 19.38 -14.71 -3.14
C PHE A 2 18.55 -13.45 -2.83
N SER A 3 17.53 -13.13 -3.63
CA SER A 3 16.68 -11.94 -3.42
C SER A 3 15.83 -11.99 -2.15
N ARG A 4 15.30 -13.17 -1.78
CA ARG A 4 14.50 -13.35 -0.54
C ARG A 4 15.37 -13.22 0.70
N LEU A 5 16.54 -13.87 0.70
CA LEU A 5 17.47 -13.80 1.83
C LEU A 5 17.98 -12.37 2.04
N TYR A 6 18.34 -11.69 0.97
CA TYR A 6 18.73 -10.29 1.00
C TYR A 6 17.60 -9.39 1.52
N ALA A 7 16.38 -9.57 1.01
CA ALA A 7 15.21 -8.81 1.45
C ALA A 7 14.95 -8.99 2.95
N GLN A 8 15.05 -10.21 3.47
CA GLN A 8 14.91 -10.50 4.90
C GLN A 8 16.03 -9.86 5.74
N THR A 9 17.28 -9.93 5.27
CA THR A 9 18.43 -9.38 6.01
C THR A 9 18.36 -7.86 6.13
N VAL A 10 17.92 -7.15 5.08
CA VAL A 10 17.82 -5.67 5.08
C VAL A 10 16.46 -5.16 5.58
N PHE A 11 15.52 -6.05 5.87
CA PHE A 11 14.16 -5.67 6.28
C PHE A 11 14.19 -4.81 7.55
N TYR A 12 14.75 -5.32 8.64
CA TYR A 12 14.78 -4.62 9.92
C TYR A 12 15.63 -3.34 9.91
N PRO A 13 16.84 -3.31 9.33
CA PRO A 13 17.61 -2.07 9.20
C PRO A 13 16.88 -0.97 8.41
N THR A 14 16.26 -1.34 7.29
CA THR A 14 15.51 -0.37 6.48
C THR A 14 14.17 0.03 7.09
N LEU A 15 13.52 -0.86 7.87
CA LEU A 15 12.36 -0.51 8.68
C LEU A 15 12.77 0.46 9.80
N GLY A 16 13.89 0.20 10.48
CA GLY A 16 14.45 1.09 11.51
C GLY A 16 14.77 2.48 10.97
N TRP A 17 15.38 2.56 9.78
CA TRP A 17 15.59 3.83 9.09
C TRP A 17 14.28 4.56 8.78
N ASN A 18 13.29 3.84 8.26
CA ASN A 18 11.98 4.42 7.97
C ASN A 18 11.29 4.91 9.25
N PHE A 19 11.40 4.15 10.35
CA PHE A 19 10.89 4.54 11.66
C PHE A 19 11.58 5.82 12.17
N LEU A 20 12.91 5.89 12.11
CA LEU A 20 13.68 7.07 12.50
C LEU A 20 13.22 8.31 11.72
N MET A 21 13.13 8.22 10.40
CA MET A 21 12.77 9.34 9.53
C MET A 21 11.31 9.80 9.75
N ALA A 22 10.39 8.89 10.04
CA ALA A 22 8.97 9.23 10.13
C ALA A 22 8.49 9.48 11.57
N ARG A 23 8.97 8.67 12.54
CA ARG A 23 8.45 8.70 13.92
C ARG A 23 9.33 9.50 14.89
N VAL A 24 10.61 9.65 14.59
CA VAL A 24 11.56 10.36 15.45
C VAL A 24 11.87 11.75 14.88
N LEU A 25 12.24 11.81 13.61
CA LEU A 25 12.62 13.06 12.96
C LEU A 25 11.45 13.82 12.33
N SER A 26 10.27 13.18 12.20
CA SER A 26 9.04 13.76 11.59
C SER A 26 9.27 14.36 10.19
N VAL A 27 10.26 13.84 9.46
CA VAL A 27 10.60 14.30 8.10
C VAL A 27 9.54 13.87 7.08
N ARG A 28 8.80 12.79 7.40
CA ARG A 28 7.71 12.27 6.56
C ARG A 28 6.65 11.58 7.41
N ASN A 29 5.42 11.52 6.90
CA ASN A 29 4.35 10.81 7.58
C ASN A 29 4.54 9.28 7.48
N TRP A 30 4.02 8.55 8.48
CA TRP A 30 4.00 7.09 8.46
C TRP A 30 2.99 6.57 7.43
N TRP A 31 1.87 7.28 7.27
CA TRP A 31 0.89 7.10 6.20
C TRP A 31 0.36 8.44 5.71
N ASP A 32 -0.22 8.45 4.52
CA ASP A 32 -0.87 9.60 3.92
C ASP A 32 -2.16 9.18 3.23
N ARG A 33 -3.17 10.02 3.35
CA ARG A 33 -4.44 9.86 2.64
C ARG A 33 -4.25 10.33 1.20
N ILE A 34 -4.56 9.47 0.24
CA ILE A 34 -4.41 9.74 -1.20
C ILE A 34 -5.76 9.99 -1.89
N ASP A 35 -6.84 9.59 -1.23
CA ASP A 35 -8.23 9.72 -1.66
C ASP A 35 -9.10 9.72 -0.39
N PRO A 36 -10.32 10.29 -0.40
CA PRO A 36 -11.19 10.28 0.79
C PRO A 36 -11.35 8.92 1.47
N HIS A 37 -11.23 7.83 0.71
CA HIS A 37 -11.40 6.46 1.20
C HIS A 37 -10.14 5.59 1.11
N VAL A 38 -8.99 6.14 0.70
CA VAL A 38 -7.76 5.34 0.56
C VAL A 38 -6.58 6.02 1.22
N ILE A 39 -5.91 5.27 2.07
CA ILE A 39 -4.67 5.65 2.76
C ILE A 39 -3.55 4.73 2.29
N VAL A 40 -2.39 5.29 1.98
CA VAL A 40 -1.16 4.53 1.66
C VAL A 40 -0.12 4.75 2.73
N GLY A 41 0.44 3.68 3.24
CA GLY A 41 1.38 3.82 4.35
C GLY A 41 2.42 2.72 4.48
N ALA A 42 3.21 2.90 5.53
CA ALA A 42 4.21 1.95 5.97
C ALA A 42 3.56 0.84 6.84
N TYR A 43 4.32 -0.11 7.21
CA TYR A 43 4.05 -1.18 8.16
C TYR A 43 3.30 -0.67 9.42
N PRO A 44 2.06 -1.07 9.69
CA PRO A 44 1.33 -0.64 10.86
C PRO A 44 1.72 -1.50 12.07
N PHE A 45 1.99 -0.87 13.19
CA PHE A 45 2.15 -1.57 14.47
C PHE A 45 0.78 -1.74 15.16
N ALA A 46 0.67 -2.69 16.09
CA ALA A 46 -0.57 -2.91 16.84
C ALA A 46 -1.15 -1.61 17.45
N ARG A 47 -0.29 -0.77 18.03
CA ARG A 47 -0.66 0.53 18.60
C ARG A 47 -1.22 1.55 17.61
N ASP A 48 -0.99 1.36 16.30
CA ASP A 48 -1.46 2.28 15.27
C ASP A 48 -2.90 1.97 14.82
N ILE A 49 -3.38 0.74 15.07
CA ILE A 49 -4.63 0.24 14.49
C ILE A 49 -5.85 0.97 15.02
N GLU A 50 -5.88 1.31 16.31
CA GLU A 50 -6.98 2.13 16.85
C GLU A 50 -7.03 3.52 16.21
N GLY A 51 -5.87 4.13 15.93
CA GLY A 51 -5.78 5.40 15.21
C GLY A 51 -6.34 5.29 13.81
N LEU A 52 -5.90 4.29 13.05
CA LEU A 52 -6.39 4.01 11.70
C LEU A 52 -7.91 3.71 11.69
N HIS A 53 -8.40 2.93 12.66
CA HIS A 53 -9.83 2.65 12.78
C HIS A 53 -10.66 3.94 13.02
N ARG A 54 -10.15 4.87 13.85
CA ARG A 54 -10.78 6.19 14.07
C ARG A 54 -10.74 7.06 12.80
N GLU A 55 -9.76 6.89 11.94
CA GLU A 55 -9.71 7.52 10.62
C GLU A 55 -10.66 6.88 9.58
N GLY A 56 -11.48 5.91 10.01
CA GLY A 56 -12.47 5.24 9.17
C GLY A 56 -11.98 3.94 8.52
N VAL A 57 -10.75 3.49 8.80
CA VAL A 57 -10.23 2.24 8.22
C VAL A 57 -11.08 1.05 8.64
N ARG A 58 -11.56 0.30 7.65
CA ARG A 58 -12.35 -0.92 7.81
C ARG A 58 -11.72 -2.10 7.08
N ALA A 59 -10.74 -1.83 6.21
CA ALA A 59 -10.03 -2.87 5.50
C ALA A 59 -8.56 -2.50 5.30
N VAL A 60 -7.72 -3.53 5.14
CA VAL A 60 -6.28 -3.41 4.95
C VAL A 60 -5.84 -4.27 3.77
N VAL A 61 -5.07 -3.71 2.86
CA VAL A 61 -4.31 -4.47 1.86
C VAL A 61 -2.85 -4.54 2.30
N ASN A 62 -2.41 -5.72 2.68
CA ASN A 62 -1.04 -5.99 3.11
C ASN A 62 -0.22 -6.59 1.97
N THR A 63 0.72 -5.84 1.45
CA THR A 63 1.60 -6.29 0.36
C THR A 63 2.94 -6.86 0.86
N CYS A 64 3.15 -6.97 2.17
CA CYS A 64 4.38 -7.53 2.72
C CYS A 64 4.36 -9.05 2.74
N GLU A 65 5.38 -9.69 2.16
CA GLU A 65 5.65 -11.11 2.39
C GLU A 65 6.14 -11.34 3.83
N GLU A 66 6.94 -10.42 4.33
CA GLU A 66 7.70 -10.51 5.57
C GLU A 66 6.86 -10.24 6.84
N TYR A 67 5.63 -9.73 6.68
CA TYR A 67 4.80 -9.28 7.78
C TYR A 67 3.33 -9.65 7.60
N ALA A 68 2.79 -10.36 8.58
CA ALA A 68 1.40 -10.81 8.54
C ALA A 68 0.37 -9.73 8.94
N GLY A 69 0.81 -8.66 9.59
CA GLY A 69 -0.07 -7.66 10.20
C GLY A 69 -0.40 -7.98 11.67
N PRO A 70 -0.89 -7.01 12.43
CA PRO A 70 -1.35 -7.20 13.79
C PRO A 70 -2.76 -7.79 13.81
N GLN A 71 -2.89 -9.07 13.45
CA GLN A 71 -4.17 -9.75 13.21
C GLN A 71 -5.14 -9.65 14.40
N ALA A 72 -4.62 -9.81 15.63
CA ALA A 72 -5.46 -9.71 16.82
C ALA A 72 -6.18 -8.36 16.95
N GLU A 73 -5.50 -7.27 16.55
CA GLU A 73 -6.09 -5.93 16.56
C GLU A 73 -7.12 -5.75 15.43
N TYR A 74 -6.83 -6.33 14.25
CA TYR A 74 -7.78 -6.33 13.14
C TYR A 74 -9.07 -7.07 13.51
N ASP A 75 -8.95 -8.27 14.08
CA ASP A 75 -10.09 -9.08 14.51
C ASP A 75 -10.92 -8.35 15.59
N ARG A 76 -10.24 -7.74 16.58
CA ARG A 76 -10.89 -6.98 17.66
C ARG A 76 -11.70 -5.78 17.14
N LEU A 77 -11.27 -5.15 16.07
CA LEU A 77 -11.88 -3.94 15.52
C LEU A 77 -12.73 -4.20 14.25
N GLY A 78 -12.88 -5.45 13.84
CA GLY A 78 -13.63 -5.82 12.64
C GLY A 78 -13.01 -5.28 11.36
N ILE A 79 -11.67 -5.16 11.31
CA ILE A 79 -10.94 -4.75 10.12
C ILE A 79 -10.60 -5.97 9.28
N GLU A 80 -11.09 -5.99 8.05
CA GLU A 80 -10.80 -7.07 7.10
C GLU A 80 -9.41 -6.91 6.49
N GLN A 81 -8.64 -7.99 6.36
CA GLN A 81 -7.33 -7.95 5.72
C GLN A 81 -7.25 -8.82 4.48
N LEU A 82 -6.87 -8.22 3.34
CA LEU A 82 -6.39 -8.94 2.16
C LEU A 82 -4.86 -8.95 2.14
N ARG A 83 -4.28 -10.14 2.08
CA ARG A 83 -2.82 -10.29 1.93
C ARG A 83 -2.46 -10.66 0.49
N ILE A 84 -1.55 -9.89 -0.11
CA ILE A 84 -0.91 -10.17 -1.41
C ILE A 84 0.62 -10.19 -1.22
N PRO A 85 1.16 -11.28 -0.63
CA PRO A 85 2.55 -11.35 -0.21
C PRO A 85 3.51 -11.11 -1.38
N THR A 86 4.24 -10.02 -1.32
CA THR A 86 5.19 -9.59 -2.35
C THR A 86 6.56 -9.41 -1.73
N THR A 87 7.58 -10.05 -2.29
CA THR A 87 8.98 -9.90 -1.83
C THR A 87 9.43 -8.46 -2.00
N ASP A 88 10.17 -7.93 -1.03
CA ASP A 88 10.70 -6.56 -1.11
C ASP A 88 11.59 -6.37 -2.35
N PHE A 89 11.61 -5.16 -2.90
CA PHE A 89 12.26 -4.79 -4.16
C PHE A 89 11.68 -5.44 -5.44
N THR A 90 10.56 -6.16 -5.33
CA THR A 90 9.80 -6.66 -6.48
C THR A 90 8.48 -5.91 -6.63
N HIS A 91 7.62 -6.36 -7.54
CA HIS A 91 6.24 -5.88 -7.66
C HIS A 91 5.26 -7.04 -7.47
N PRO A 92 4.01 -6.76 -7.02
CA PRO A 92 2.97 -7.77 -6.95
C PRO A 92 2.67 -8.37 -8.33
N LYS A 93 2.13 -9.58 -8.37
CA LYS A 93 1.62 -10.19 -9.61
C LYS A 93 0.38 -9.44 -10.08
N LEU A 94 0.11 -9.47 -11.39
CA LEU A 94 -1.05 -8.79 -11.96
C LEU A 94 -2.38 -9.27 -11.33
N THR A 95 -2.56 -10.57 -11.18
CA THR A 95 -3.77 -11.15 -10.56
C THR A 95 -3.96 -10.67 -9.13
N ASP A 96 -2.88 -10.56 -8.36
CA ASP A 96 -2.91 -10.07 -6.98
C ASP A 96 -3.29 -8.58 -6.93
N VAL A 97 -2.75 -7.78 -7.88
CA VAL A 97 -3.11 -6.36 -8.03
C VAL A 97 -4.58 -6.21 -8.41
N GLN A 98 -5.07 -7.00 -9.37
CA GLN A 98 -6.48 -6.99 -9.76
C GLN A 98 -7.39 -7.30 -8.58
N ASN A 99 -7.13 -8.38 -7.85
CA ASN A 99 -7.89 -8.76 -6.66
C ASN A 99 -7.85 -7.67 -5.58
N ALA A 100 -6.68 -7.06 -5.36
CA ALA A 100 -6.54 -6.00 -4.37
C ALA A 100 -7.30 -4.73 -4.77
N VAL A 101 -7.31 -4.37 -6.03
CA VAL A 101 -8.05 -3.22 -6.57
C VAL A 101 -9.55 -3.41 -6.39
N GLU A 102 -10.10 -4.61 -6.68
CA GLU A 102 -11.51 -4.94 -6.42
C GLU A 102 -11.83 -4.92 -4.92
N PHE A 103 -10.96 -5.50 -4.10
CA PHE A 103 -11.12 -5.49 -2.64
C PHE A 103 -11.18 -4.06 -2.09
N VAL A 104 -10.28 -3.18 -2.54
CA VAL A 104 -10.31 -1.76 -2.17
C VAL A 104 -11.65 -1.15 -2.54
N GLN A 105 -12.10 -1.35 -3.79
CA GLN A 105 -13.34 -0.75 -4.28
C GLN A 105 -14.57 -1.25 -3.52
N SER A 106 -14.65 -2.55 -3.21
CA SER A 106 -15.78 -3.12 -2.47
C SER A 106 -15.97 -2.53 -1.06
N HIS A 107 -14.89 -2.05 -0.44
CA HIS A 107 -14.95 -1.35 0.84
C HIS A 107 -15.24 0.15 0.69
N VAL A 108 -14.71 0.77 -0.36
CA VAL A 108 -15.02 2.17 -0.69
C VAL A 108 -16.51 2.36 -0.99
N GLU A 109 -17.14 1.43 -1.70
CA GLU A 109 -18.58 1.43 -1.97
C GLU A 109 -19.46 1.32 -0.71
N LYS A 110 -18.89 0.79 0.36
CA LYS A 110 -19.53 0.74 1.69
C LYS A 110 -19.11 1.93 2.59
N GLU A 111 -18.59 2.99 2.00
CA GLU A 111 -18.08 4.18 2.69
C GLU A 111 -16.95 3.90 3.70
N GLY A 112 -16.31 2.74 3.62
CA GLY A 112 -15.15 2.38 4.41
C GLY A 112 -13.86 2.98 3.85
N THR A 113 -12.90 3.27 4.72
CA THR A 113 -11.53 3.60 4.30
C THR A 113 -10.68 2.34 4.25
N VAL A 114 -9.85 2.22 3.21
CA VAL A 114 -8.87 1.13 3.07
C VAL A 114 -7.45 1.62 3.28
N TYR A 115 -6.71 0.90 4.11
CA TYR A 115 -5.29 1.14 4.34
C TYR A 115 -4.44 0.18 3.51
N ILE A 116 -3.71 0.70 2.52
CA ILE A 116 -2.84 -0.09 1.65
C ILE A 116 -1.40 0.08 2.11
N HIS A 117 -0.75 -0.99 2.57
CA HIS A 117 0.60 -0.85 3.10
C HIS A 117 1.61 -1.86 2.54
N CYS A 118 2.86 -1.46 2.63
CA CYS A 118 4.03 -2.32 2.56
C CYS A 118 5.00 -1.96 3.70
N LYS A 119 6.29 -2.26 3.58
CA LYS A 119 7.27 -1.89 4.61
C LYS A 119 7.38 -0.38 4.84
N ALA A 120 7.44 0.41 3.77
CA ALA A 120 7.67 1.85 3.83
C ALA A 120 6.58 2.69 3.13
N GLY A 121 5.56 2.09 2.54
CA GLY A 121 4.52 2.81 1.80
C GLY A 121 5.02 3.51 0.55
N ARG A 122 6.02 2.94 -0.15
CA ARG A 122 6.70 3.62 -1.25
C ARG A 122 6.49 2.98 -2.62
N ALA A 123 6.44 1.67 -2.69
CA ALA A 123 6.51 0.97 -3.97
C ALA A 123 5.42 -0.12 -4.12
N ARG A 124 5.46 -1.19 -3.33
CA ARG A 124 4.52 -2.32 -3.44
C ARG A 124 3.07 -1.87 -3.23
N SER A 125 2.79 -1.19 -2.12
CA SER A 125 1.48 -0.63 -1.80
C SER A 125 1.07 0.48 -2.77
N ALA A 126 2.00 1.34 -3.16
CA ALA A 126 1.74 2.41 -4.12
C ALA A 126 1.42 1.88 -5.53
N THR A 127 1.92 0.69 -5.91
CA THR A 127 1.53 0.01 -7.15
C THR A 127 0.04 -0.34 -7.15
N VAL A 128 -0.48 -0.91 -6.06
CA VAL A 128 -1.91 -1.22 -5.93
C VAL A 128 -2.74 0.07 -5.96
N ALA A 129 -2.31 1.08 -5.21
CA ALA A 129 -3.00 2.37 -5.15
C ALA A 129 -3.06 3.06 -6.52
N LEU A 130 -1.97 3.04 -7.30
CA LEU A 130 -1.94 3.57 -8.66
C LEU A 130 -2.95 2.86 -9.56
N CYS A 131 -2.96 1.53 -9.54
CA CYS A 131 -3.89 0.75 -10.36
C CYS A 131 -5.36 1.00 -9.97
N TRP A 132 -5.64 1.19 -8.68
CA TRP A 132 -6.97 1.57 -8.22
C TRP A 132 -7.38 2.98 -8.68
N LEU A 133 -6.48 3.98 -8.59
CA LEU A 133 -6.73 5.33 -9.10
C LEU A 133 -7.03 5.31 -10.61
N MET A 134 -6.30 4.51 -11.37
CA MET A 134 -6.54 4.34 -12.80
C MET A 134 -7.93 3.77 -13.07
N LYS A 135 -8.29 2.68 -12.39
CA LYS A 135 -9.54 1.96 -12.67
C LYS A 135 -10.77 2.70 -12.15
N TYR A 136 -10.74 3.22 -10.94
CA TYR A 136 -11.92 3.73 -10.24
C TYR A 136 -11.98 5.24 -10.08
N ARG A 137 -10.89 5.95 -10.41
CA ARG A 137 -10.89 7.42 -10.50
C ARG A 137 -10.66 7.92 -11.93
N GLY A 138 -10.53 7.00 -12.90
CA GLY A 138 -10.37 7.35 -14.30
C GLY A 138 -9.07 8.08 -14.62
N MET A 139 -8.08 8.01 -13.73
CA MET A 139 -6.80 8.67 -13.93
C MET A 139 -5.93 7.90 -14.93
N SER A 140 -5.21 8.62 -15.79
CA SER A 140 -4.09 8.03 -16.53
C SER A 140 -2.98 7.58 -15.57
N MET A 141 -2.03 6.80 -16.06
CA MET A 141 -0.86 6.38 -15.28
C MET A 141 -0.08 7.58 -14.71
N ASP A 142 0.09 8.62 -15.52
CA ASP A 142 0.88 9.80 -15.12
C ASP A 142 0.13 10.68 -14.13
N GLU A 143 -1.18 10.87 -14.31
CA GLU A 143 -2.03 11.59 -13.35
C GLU A 143 -2.06 10.86 -11.98
N GLY A 144 -2.25 9.54 -11.98
CA GLY A 144 -2.23 8.75 -10.75
C GLY A 144 -0.85 8.76 -10.07
N GLN A 145 0.24 8.70 -10.85
CA GLN A 145 1.59 8.84 -10.32
C GLN A 145 1.81 10.23 -9.69
N ALA A 146 1.35 11.28 -10.35
CA ALA A 146 1.46 12.66 -9.84
C ALA A 146 0.62 12.85 -8.57
N ALA A 147 -0.61 12.34 -8.52
CA ALA A 147 -1.47 12.37 -7.35
C ALA A 147 -0.81 11.67 -6.14
N LEU A 148 -0.24 10.48 -6.36
CA LEU A 148 0.48 9.74 -5.32
C LEU A 148 1.70 10.52 -4.80
N LEU A 149 2.49 11.13 -5.68
CA LEU A 149 3.66 11.93 -5.28
C LEU A 149 3.25 13.22 -4.57
N GLY A 150 2.16 13.83 -4.98
CA GLY A 150 1.60 15.01 -4.32
C GLY A 150 1.16 14.74 -2.88
N ALA A 151 0.48 13.62 -2.67
CA ALA A 151 0.02 13.22 -1.34
C ALA A 151 1.16 12.63 -0.48
N ARG A 152 2.12 11.91 -1.10
CA ARG A 152 3.19 11.19 -0.41
C ARG A 152 4.50 11.30 -1.19
N SER A 153 5.27 12.35 -0.93
CA SER A 153 6.44 12.77 -1.71
C SER A 153 7.55 11.71 -1.87
N HIS A 154 7.62 10.71 -1.01
CA HIS A 154 8.62 9.64 -1.06
C HIS A 154 8.13 8.35 -1.72
N VAL A 155 6.97 8.36 -2.38
CA VAL A 155 6.53 7.28 -3.27
C VAL A 155 7.54 7.11 -4.40
N ASN A 156 7.70 5.89 -4.88
CA ASN A 156 8.58 5.62 -6.02
C ASN A 156 8.09 6.38 -7.26
N ALA A 157 8.91 7.29 -7.77
CA ALA A 157 8.60 8.12 -8.93
C ALA A 157 8.54 7.35 -10.28
N ARG A 158 8.80 6.05 -10.26
CA ARG A 158 8.85 5.18 -11.45
C ARG A 158 7.84 4.04 -11.39
N LEU A 159 6.67 4.24 -10.77
CA LEU A 159 5.64 3.20 -10.72
C LEU A 159 5.09 2.90 -12.12
N THR A 160 4.94 3.92 -12.96
CA THR A 160 4.45 3.80 -14.34
C THR A 160 5.36 2.93 -15.23
N GLN A 161 6.65 2.79 -14.87
CA GLN A 161 7.60 1.93 -15.57
C GLN A 161 7.53 0.44 -15.14
N ARG A 162 6.72 0.13 -14.14
CA ARG A 162 6.59 -1.26 -13.67
C ARG A 162 5.79 -2.10 -14.67
N PRO A 163 6.28 -3.28 -15.08
CA PRO A 163 5.58 -4.14 -16.03
C PRO A 163 4.12 -4.41 -15.61
N VAL A 164 3.88 -4.69 -14.32
CA VAL A 164 2.53 -4.96 -13.81
C VAL A 164 1.59 -3.77 -13.97
N VAL A 165 2.06 -2.53 -13.82
CA VAL A 165 1.25 -1.32 -14.01
C VAL A 165 0.90 -1.13 -15.49
N GLN A 166 1.88 -1.33 -16.37
CA GLN A 166 1.68 -1.24 -17.82
C GLN A 166 0.72 -2.31 -18.34
N GLU A 167 0.84 -3.54 -17.81
CA GLU A 167 -0.05 -4.64 -18.16
C GLU A 167 -1.47 -4.40 -17.63
N PHE A 168 -1.59 -3.90 -16.40
CA PHE A 168 -2.88 -3.50 -15.83
C PHE A 168 -3.55 -2.42 -16.68
N ALA A 169 -2.80 -1.39 -17.11
CA ALA A 169 -3.31 -0.32 -17.96
C ALA A 169 -3.82 -0.85 -19.31
N LYS A 170 -3.10 -1.78 -19.93
CA LYS A 170 -3.54 -2.42 -21.19
C LYS A 170 -4.89 -3.15 -21.01
N ASN A 171 -5.06 -3.86 -19.90
CA ASN A 171 -6.28 -4.59 -19.62
C ASN A 171 -7.49 -3.68 -19.29
N LEU A 172 -7.24 -2.44 -18.87
CA LEU A 172 -8.32 -1.44 -18.71
C LEU A 172 -8.80 -0.86 -20.04
N ALA A 173 -7.94 -0.85 -21.06
CA ALA A 173 -8.25 -0.29 -22.37
C ALA A 173 -8.88 -1.31 -23.34
N SER A 174 -8.95 -2.60 -22.94
CA SER A 174 -9.53 -3.71 -23.73
C SER A 174 -11.02 -3.87 -23.45
#